data_e74bbd442af5644806f406e63c1d52ff
#
_entry.id   e74bbd442af5644806f406e63c1d52ff
#
_cell.length_a   1.000
_cell.length_b   1.000
_cell.length_c   1.000
_cell.angle_alpha   90.00
_cell.angle_beta   90.00
_cell.angle_gamma   90.00
#
_symmetry.space_group_name_H-M   'P 1'
#
loop_
_entity.id
_entity.type
_entity.pdbx_description
1 polymer ?
#
loop_
_entity_poly.entity_id
_entity_poly.type
_entity_poly.pdbx_seq_one_letter_code
_entity_poly.pdbx_strand_id
1 'polypeptide(L)'
;MDPVAPQILQYLDYRDFLRDYYAYRKIADGEFSQRSFAKEAGLPASCSSLLPAVIKGRRQLSQNLRIKVGKAMRLGEREYRYFDLLVQFNQAKGMTEKNFLFGQLAKFRSSRARIVGETQFRFFSKWYYSAVWNYFGFEQKQRHPGIIAANILPPITPTQAEESIKLLLELGLIKKTASGYMVAERHIYTEKNVQAMAARQHIHELGSLAMQVFETTPADQRQYNALMFSISKDGFQSIKDRIRSFQEELREIIDRDHKEDRVYTLTMQLFPNSKVSE
;
A
#
# COMPACT_ATOMS: atom_id res chain seq x y z
N MET A 1 -14.29 -23.40 -20.39
CA MET A 1 -14.77 -22.20 -19.66
C MET A 1 -14.27 -21.01 -20.44
N ASP A 2 -15.17 -20.19 -20.92
CA ASP A 2 -14.77 -18.96 -21.59
C ASP A 2 -14.07 -18.03 -20.59
N PRO A 3 -12.95 -17.43 -20.98
CA PRO A 3 -12.22 -16.54 -20.09
C PRO A 3 -13.07 -15.30 -19.77
N VAL A 4 -13.19 -14.97 -18.49
CA VAL A 4 -13.93 -13.78 -18.03
C VAL A 4 -13.06 -12.55 -18.23
N ALA A 5 -13.61 -11.52 -18.89
CA ALA A 5 -12.91 -10.26 -19.10
C ALA A 5 -12.59 -9.56 -17.76
N PRO A 6 -11.38 -9.08 -17.54
CA PRO A 6 -11.00 -8.37 -16.33
C PRO A 6 -11.77 -7.05 -16.23
N GLN A 7 -12.36 -6.79 -15.07
CA GLN A 7 -13.12 -5.56 -14.78
C GLN A 7 -12.21 -4.52 -14.16
N ILE A 8 -11.93 -3.44 -14.86
CA ILE A 8 -10.97 -2.42 -14.42
C ILE A 8 -11.30 -1.80 -13.05
N LEU A 9 -12.56 -1.68 -12.69
CA LEU A 9 -12.99 -1.13 -11.40
C LEU A 9 -12.53 -1.94 -10.17
N GLN A 10 -12.04 -3.16 -10.40
CA GLN A 10 -11.50 -4.03 -9.35
C GLN A 10 -9.98 -3.83 -9.14
N TYR A 11 -9.30 -3.10 -10.02
CA TYR A 11 -7.86 -2.89 -9.97
C TYR A 11 -7.50 -1.56 -9.32
N LEU A 12 -6.34 -1.54 -8.63
CA LEU A 12 -5.71 -0.34 -8.09
C LEU A 12 -4.30 -0.10 -8.64
N ASP A 13 -3.79 -1.02 -9.45
CA ASP A 13 -2.63 -0.81 -10.34
C ASP A 13 -3.06 -1.04 -11.78
N TYR A 14 -2.90 -0.02 -12.62
CA TYR A 14 -3.26 -0.12 -14.04
C TYR A 14 -2.35 -1.10 -14.82
N ARG A 15 -1.14 -1.37 -14.33
CA ARG A 15 -0.22 -2.32 -14.97
C ARG A 15 -0.68 -3.75 -14.75
N ASP A 16 -1.20 -4.06 -13.57
CA ASP A 16 -1.80 -5.35 -13.28
C ASP A 16 -3.04 -5.58 -14.16
N PHE A 17 -3.89 -4.55 -14.26
CA PHE A 17 -5.04 -4.61 -15.17
C PHE A 17 -4.61 -4.83 -16.64
N LEU A 18 -3.60 -4.08 -17.12
CA LEU A 18 -3.09 -4.25 -18.49
C LEU A 18 -2.50 -5.64 -18.75
N ARG A 19 -1.80 -6.21 -17.76
CA ARG A 19 -1.25 -7.57 -17.83
C ARG A 19 -2.36 -8.60 -17.97
N ASP A 20 -3.36 -8.51 -17.09
CA ASP A 20 -4.47 -9.47 -17.06
C ASP A 20 -5.40 -9.30 -18.27
N TYR A 21 -5.62 -8.07 -18.72
CA TYR A 21 -6.34 -7.79 -19.98
C TYR A 21 -5.61 -8.38 -21.19
N TYR A 22 -4.30 -8.23 -21.26
CA TYR A 22 -3.51 -8.82 -22.35
C TYR A 22 -3.58 -10.35 -22.33
N ALA A 23 -3.45 -10.96 -21.17
CA ALA A 23 -3.57 -12.40 -20.99
C ALA A 23 -4.97 -12.91 -21.41
N TYR A 24 -6.03 -12.22 -20.95
CA TYR A 24 -7.40 -12.51 -21.36
C TYR A 24 -7.59 -12.45 -22.87
N ARG A 25 -7.17 -11.34 -23.50
CA ARG A 25 -7.30 -11.17 -24.94
C ARG A 25 -6.56 -12.23 -25.74
N LYS A 26 -5.40 -12.67 -25.27
CA LYS A 26 -4.61 -13.74 -25.91
C LYS A 26 -5.28 -15.11 -25.82
N ILE A 27 -6.07 -15.37 -24.79
CA ILE A 27 -6.85 -16.61 -24.65
C ILE A 27 -8.12 -16.53 -25.50
N ALA A 28 -8.81 -15.39 -25.49
CA ALA A 28 -10.06 -15.18 -26.22
C ALA A 28 -9.85 -15.07 -27.73
N ASP A 29 -8.69 -14.59 -28.17
CA ASP A 29 -8.29 -14.41 -29.58
C ASP A 29 -6.86 -14.88 -29.73
N GLY A 30 -6.67 -16.08 -30.24
CA GLY A 30 -5.36 -16.72 -30.42
C GLY A 30 -4.38 -15.93 -31.30
N GLU A 31 -4.88 -15.06 -32.18
CA GLU A 31 -4.07 -14.20 -33.05
C GLU A 31 -3.72 -12.87 -32.38
N PHE A 32 -4.28 -12.56 -31.19
CA PHE A 32 -4.01 -11.33 -30.49
C PHE A 32 -2.54 -11.23 -30.07
N SER A 33 -1.92 -10.13 -30.45
CA SER A 33 -0.49 -9.88 -30.26
C SER A 33 -0.22 -8.44 -29.83
N GLN A 34 1.01 -8.15 -29.43
CA GLN A 34 1.45 -6.78 -29.13
C GLN A 34 1.31 -5.85 -30.35
N ARG A 35 1.47 -6.39 -31.56
CA ARG A 35 1.30 -5.63 -32.81
C ARG A 35 -0.17 -5.32 -33.07
N SER A 36 -1.08 -6.30 -32.88
CA SER A 36 -2.52 -6.08 -33.02
C SER A 36 -3.03 -5.06 -31.99
N PHE A 37 -2.58 -5.14 -30.73
CA PHE A 37 -2.91 -4.15 -29.73
C PHE A 37 -2.42 -2.74 -30.08
N ALA A 38 -1.18 -2.60 -30.58
CA ALA A 38 -0.68 -1.31 -31.04
C ALA A 38 -1.52 -0.74 -32.19
N LYS A 39 -1.92 -1.58 -33.15
CA LYS A 39 -2.82 -1.19 -34.25
C LYS A 39 -4.19 -0.74 -33.74
N GLU A 40 -4.81 -1.51 -32.81
CA GLU A 40 -6.08 -1.14 -32.18
C GLU A 40 -5.97 0.18 -31.41
N ALA A 41 -4.82 0.47 -30.81
CA ALA A 41 -4.52 1.75 -30.14
C ALA A 41 -4.21 2.91 -31.12
N GLY A 42 -4.25 2.69 -32.41
CA GLY A 42 -3.89 3.70 -33.41
C GLY A 42 -2.42 4.15 -33.28
N LEU A 43 -1.53 3.20 -32.97
CA LEU A 43 -0.09 3.41 -32.83
C LEU A 43 0.66 2.77 -34.01
N PRO A 44 1.81 3.33 -34.42
CA PRO A 44 2.67 2.72 -35.42
C PRO A 44 3.11 1.29 -34.99
N ALA A 45 3.40 0.42 -35.96
CA ALA A 45 3.88 -0.94 -35.68
C ALA A 45 5.20 -0.96 -34.88
N SER A 46 6.03 0.07 -34.99
CA SER A 46 7.24 0.29 -34.18
C SER A 46 6.95 0.44 -32.67
N CYS A 47 5.71 0.74 -32.31
CA CYS A 47 5.26 0.87 -30.91
C CYS A 47 4.74 -0.45 -30.30
N SER A 48 4.93 -1.60 -30.94
CA SER A 48 4.50 -2.90 -30.42
C SER A 48 5.08 -3.23 -29.03
N SER A 49 6.28 -2.74 -28.71
CA SER A 49 6.92 -2.90 -27.40
C SER A 49 6.34 -1.99 -26.30
N LEU A 50 5.40 -1.08 -26.63
CA LEU A 50 4.83 -0.14 -25.68
C LEU A 50 4.16 -0.85 -24.49
N LEU A 51 3.23 -1.77 -24.79
CA LEU A 51 2.46 -2.44 -23.75
C LEU A 51 3.35 -3.24 -22.78
N PRO A 52 4.29 -4.10 -23.24
CA PRO A 52 5.24 -4.75 -22.36
C PRO A 52 6.12 -3.78 -21.54
N ALA A 53 6.55 -2.68 -22.13
CA ALA A 53 7.36 -1.69 -21.44
C ALA A 53 6.58 -0.98 -20.33
N VAL A 54 5.29 -0.71 -20.56
CA VAL A 54 4.39 -0.12 -19.57
C VAL A 54 4.10 -1.11 -18.43
N ILE A 55 3.76 -2.37 -18.74
CA ILE A 55 3.50 -3.43 -17.77
C ILE A 55 4.72 -3.66 -16.86
N LYS A 56 5.93 -3.66 -17.43
CA LYS A 56 7.19 -3.81 -16.68
C LYS A 56 7.63 -2.55 -15.96
N GLY A 57 6.85 -1.46 -15.97
CA GLY A 57 7.18 -0.20 -15.33
C GLY A 57 8.30 0.62 -15.98
N ARG A 58 8.81 0.19 -17.14
CA ARG A 58 9.90 0.87 -17.88
C ARG A 58 9.42 2.13 -18.61
N ARG A 59 8.12 2.26 -18.83
CA ARG A 59 7.50 3.39 -19.50
C ARG A 59 6.21 3.81 -18.78
N GLN A 60 5.96 5.12 -18.76
CA GLN A 60 4.71 5.70 -18.25
C GLN A 60 3.74 5.99 -19.41
N LEU A 61 2.45 6.08 -19.09
CA LEU A 61 1.40 6.47 -20.03
C LEU A 61 1.17 7.99 -19.95
N SER A 62 1.55 8.71 -21.00
CA SER A 62 1.16 10.11 -21.18
C SER A 62 -0.35 10.23 -21.42
N GLN A 63 -0.92 11.42 -21.30
CA GLN A 63 -2.35 11.66 -21.52
C GLN A 63 -2.83 11.13 -22.87
N ASN A 64 -2.10 11.41 -23.95
CA ASN A 64 -2.44 10.92 -25.29
C ASN A 64 -2.39 9.39 -25.39
N LEU A 65 -1.40 8.75 -24.72
CA LEU A 65 -1.34 7.28 -24.69
C LEU A 65 -2.46 6.66 -23.86
N ARG A 66 -2.91 7.30 -22.78
CA ARG A 66 -4.06 6.84 -22.00
C ARG A 66 -5.33 6.78 -22.84
N ILE A 67 -5.59 7.82 -23.64
CA ILE A 67 -6.73 7.86 -24.58
C ILE A 67 -6.64 6.70 -25.59
N LYS A 68 -5.49 6.53 -26.23
CA LYS A 68 -5.29 5.49 -27.23
C LYS A 68 -5.41 4.07 -26.67
N VAL A 69 -4.80 3.82 -25.51
CA VAL A 69 -4.86 2.54 -24.80
C VAL A 69 -6.30 2.23 -24.34
N GLY A 70 -7.00 3.22 -23.78
CA GLY A 70 -8.39 3.07 -23.36
C GLY A 70 -9.33 2.71 -24.53
N LYS A 71 -9.13 3.35 -25.69
CA LYS A 71 -9.86 3.01 -26.92
C LYS A 71 -9.58 1.57 -27.38
N ALA A 72 -8.31 1.15 -27.40
CA ALA A 72 -7.91 -0.22 -27.78
C ALA A 72 -8.55 -1.27 -26.86
N MET A 73 -8.71 -0.94 -25.59
CA MET A 73 -9.38 -1.82 -24.62
C MET A 73 -10.92 -1.75 -24.69
N ARG A 74 -11.48 -0.90 -25.54
CA ARG A 74 -12.92 -0.69 -25.69
C ARG A 74 -13.63 -0.36 -24.37
N LEU A 75 -12.95 0.40 -23.51
CA LEU A 75 -13.51 0.82 -22.23
C LEU A 75 -14.69 1.79 -22.45
N GLY A 76 -15.79 1.53 -21.76
CA GLY A 76 -16.91 2.48 -21.69
C GLY A 76 -16.49 3.77 -20.97
N GLU A 77 -17.34 4.81 -21.07
CA GLU A 77 -17.01 6.15 -20.52
C GLU A 77 -16.62 6.09 -19.02
N ARG A 78 -17.41 5.36 -18.23
CA ARG A 78 -17.17 5.18 -16.80
C ARG A 78 -15.86 4.44 -16.53
N GLU A 79 -15.60 3.38 -17.26
CA GLU A 79 -14.37 2.55 -17.14
C GLU A 79 -13.15 3.33 -17.59
N TYR A 80 -13.27 4.11 -18.67
CA TYR A 80 -12.19 4.96 -19.15
C TYR A 80 -11.83 6.06 -18.13
N ARG A 81 -12.83 6.72 -17.53
CA ARG A 81 -12.59 7.70 -16.46
C ARG A 81 -11.85 7.08 -15.28
N TYR A 82 -12.24 5.87 -14.89
CA TYR A 82 -11.53 5.15 -13.83
C TYR A 82 -10.10 4.82 -14.24
N PHE A 83 -9.89 4.30 -15.46
CA PHE A 83 -8.56 4.00 -15.99
C PHE A 83 -7.65 5.23 -16.03
N ASP A 84 -8.16 6.35 -16.49
CA ASP A 84 -7.39 7.60 -16.56
C ASP A 84 -6.96 8.08 -15.17
N LEU A 85 -7.87 8.08 -14.20
CA LEU A 85 -7.57 8.39 -12.80
C LEU A 85 -6.59 7.38 -12.18
N LEU A 86 -6.76 6.10 -12.48
CA LEU A 86 -5.90 5.04 -11.97
C LEU A 86 -4.46 5.18 -12.47
N VAL A 87 -4.27 5.54 -13.74
CA VAL A 87 -2.95 5.81 -14.30
C VAL A 87 -2.32 7.04 -13.64
N GLN A 88 -3.07 8.15 -13.51
CA GLN A 88 -2.60 9.35 -12.83
C GLN A 88 -2.18 9.04 -11.40
N PHE A 89 -3.03 8.34 -10.67
CA PHE A 89 -2.78 7.94 -9.29
C PHE A 89 -1.49 7.11 -9.15
N ASN A 90 -1.29 6.08 -9.99
CA ASN A 90 -0.09 5.25 -9.94
C ASN A 90 1.19 5.99 -10.41
N GLN A 91 1.07 7.06 -11.19
CA GLN A 91 2.16 7.86 -11.69
C GLN A 91 2.46 9.11 -10.84
N ALA A 92 1.55 9.51 -9.96
CA ALA A 92 1.71 10.64 -9.06
C ALA A 92 2.90 10.43 -8.12
N LYS A 93 3.71 11.49 -7.93
CA LYS A 93 4.90 11.45 -7.06
C LYS A 93 4.61 12.01 -5.67
N GLY A 94 3.72 13.01 -5.59
CA GLY A 94 3.37 13.70 -4.34
C GLY A 94 2.22 13.00 -3.59
N MET A 95 2.28 13.02 -2.26
CA MET A 95 1.26 12.37 -1.42
C MET A 95 -0.08 13.09 -1.46
N THR A 96 -0.07 14.42 -1.47
CA THR A 96 -1.29 15.23 -1.56
C THR A 96 -2.06 14.92 -2.84
N GLU A 97 -1.35 14.82 -3.97
CA GLU A 97 -1.94 14.44 -5.25
C GLU A 97 -2.47 13.00 -5.23
N LYS A 98 -1.72 12.06 -4.65
CA LYS A 98 -2.17 10.66 -4.50
C LYS A 98 -3.43 10.55 -3.67
N ASN A 99 -3.49 11.21 -2.52
CA ASN A 99 -4.67 11.20 -1.66
C ASN A 99 -5.90 11.77 -2.38
N PHE A 100 -5.73 12.87 -3.11
CA PHE A 100 -6.81 13.45 -3.92
C PHE A 100 -7.29 12.49 -4.99
N LEU A 101 -6.38 11.91 -5.79
CA LEU A 101 -6.70 10.99 -6.86
C LEU A 101 -7.34 9.69 -6.33
N PHE A 102 -6.89 9.21 -5.19
CA PHE A 102 -7.51 8.05 -4.53
C PHE A 102 -8.96 8.33 -4.13
N GLY A 103 -9.24 9.50 -3.55
CA GLY A 103 -10.61 9.93 -3.23
C GLY A 103 -11.50 10.00 -4.48
N GLN A 104 -10.95 10.37 -5.66
CA GLN A 104 -11.71 10.33 -6.91
C GLN A 104 -11.97 8.90 -7.39
N LEU A 105 -10.97 8.00 -7.31
CA LEU A 105 -11.12 6.58 -7.66
C LEU A 105 -12.16 5.88 -6.78
N ALA A 106 -12.18 6.20 -5.50
CA ALA A 106 -13.11 5.63 -4.54
C ALA A 106 -14.59 5.89 -4.91
N LYS A 107 -14.89 7.00 -5.58
CA LYS A 107 -16.27 7.34 -6.05
C LYS A 107 -16.84 6.32 -7.06
N PHE A 108 -15.99 5.57 -7.73
CA PHE A 108 -16.43 4.53 -8.68
C PHE A 108 -16.82 3.21 -8.01
N ARG A 109 -16.50 3.02 -6.74
CA ARG A 109 -16.84 1.83 -5.96
C ARG A 109 -18.23 1.96 -5.33
N SER A 110 -18.80 0.82 -4.88
CA SER A 110 -20.04 0.85 -4.10
C SER A 110 -19.82 1.64 -2.79
N SER A 111 -20.87 2.27 -2.27
CA SER A 111 -20.76 3.16 -1.09
C SER A 111 -20.05 2.50 0.09
N ARG A 112 -20.37 1.21 0.36
CA ARG A 112 -19.76 0.48 1.48
C ARG A 112 -18.29 0.14 1.23
N ALA A 113 -17.93 -0.38 0.06
CA ALA A 113 -16.55 -0.70 -0.31
C ALA A 113 -15.68 0.58 -0.43
N ARG A 114 -16.29 1.69 -0.85
CA ARG A 114 -15.63 3.01 -0.89
C ARG A 114 -15.21 3.47 0.50
N ILE A 115 -16.14 3.50 1.46
CA ILE A 115 -15.88 3.97 2.82
C ILE A 115 -14.80 3.11 3.48
N VAL A 116 -14.89 1.79 3.39
CA VAL A 116 -13.90 0.88 3.97
C VAL A 116 -12.52 1.09 3.34
N GLY A 117 -12.43 1.20 2.02
CA GLY A 117 -11.16 1.41 1.33
C GLY A 117 -10.49 2.75 1.66
N GLU A 118 -11.26 3.85 1.70
CA GLU A 118 -10.77 5.18 2.08
C GLU A 118 -10.28 5.21 3.53
N THR A 119 -11.04 4.61 4.44
CA THR A 119 -10.71 4.57 5.86
C THR A 119 -9.47 3.72 6.13
N GLN A 120 -9.37 2.56 5.47
CA GLN A 120 -8.18 1.72 5.53
C GLN A 120 -6.93 2.41 4.96
N PHE A 121 -7.07 3.11 3.82
CA PHE A 121 -5.97 3.87 3.25
C PHE A 121 -5.52 4.99 4.19
N ARG A 122 -6.46 5.72 4.81
CA ARG A 122 -6.16 6.74 5.83
C ARG A 122 -5.39 6.15 7.01
N PHE A 123 -5.74 4.96 7.49
CA PHE A 123 -5.04 4.31 8.61
C PHE A 123 -3.54 4.12 8.33
N PHE A 124 -3.17 3.74 7.12
CA PHE A 124 -1.78 3.56 6.75
C PHE A 124 -1.08 4.85 6.28
N SER A 125 -1.82 5.96 6.16
CA SER A 125 -1.28 7.22 5.65
C SER A 125 -0.42 7.98 6.66
N LYS A 126 -0.54 7.65 7.95
CA LYS A 126 0.21 8.24 9.05
C LYS A 126 0.66 7.15 10.03
N TRP A 127 1.90 7.22 10.43
CA TRP A 127 2.49 6.25 11.35
C TRP A 127 1.79 6.20 12.72
N TYR A 128 1.31 7.35 13.21
CA TYR A 128 0.73 7.44 14.55
C TYR A 128 -0.64 6.76 14.68
N TYR A 129 -1.36 6.49 13.61
CA TYR A 129 -2.62 5.74 13.69
C TYR A 129 -2.38 4.30 14.18
N SER A 130 -1.36 3.64 13.64
CA SER A 130 -1.00 2.29 14.10
C SER A 130 -0.37 2.30 15.50
N ALA A 131 0.42 3.33 15.83
CA ALA A 131 0.99 3.48 17.16
C ALA A 131 -0.10 3.68 18.23
N VAL A 132 -1.09 4.54 17.98
CA VAL A 132 -2.23 4.76 18.88
C VAL A 132 -3.08 3.49 19.02
N TRP A 133 -3.31 2.76 17.93
CA TRP A 133 -4.03 1.49 18.00
C TRP A 133 -3.33 0.47 18.89
N ASN A 134 -2.02 0.25 18.72
CA ASN A 134 -1.24 -0.64 19.56
C ASN A 134 -1.19 -0.16 21.03
N TYR A 135 -1.13 1.16 21.25
CA TYR A 135 -1.20 1.75 22.60
C TYR A 135 -2.49 1.37 23.36
N PHE A 136 -3.61 1.19 22.67
CA PHE A 136 -4.85 0.71 23.28
C PHE A 136 -4.81 -0.76 23.71
N GLY A 137 -3.83 -1.55 23.27
CA GLY A 137 -3.58 -2.93 23.71
C GLY A 137 -3.15 -3.02 25.17
N PHE A 138 -2.56 -1.95 25.74
CA PHE A 138 -2.08 -1.95 27.11
C PHE A 138 -3.24 -1.98 28.13
N GLU A 139 -3.16 -2.88 29.08
CA GLU A 139 -4.10 -2.90 30.20
C GLU A 139 -3.93 -1.64 31.06
N GLN A 140 -5.06 -1.10 31.57
CA GLN A 140 -5.13 -0.02 32.58
C GLN A 140 -4.55 1.37 32.20
N LYS A 141 -4.27 1.70 30.96
CA LYS A 141 -3.80 3.04 30.64
C LYS A 141 -4.93 4.02 30.39
N GLN A 142 -4.74 5.26 30.89
CA GLN A 142 -5.68 6.36 30.65
C GLN A 142 -5.77 6.65 29.15
N ARG A 143 -6.99 6.78 28.66
CA ARG A 143 -7.30 6.84 27.21
C ARG A 143 -7.78 8.23 26.78
N HIS A 144 -7.44 9.24 27.58
CA HIS A 144 -7.68 10.63 27.21
C HIS A 144 -6.71 11.06 26.09
N PRO A 145 -7.18 11.76 25.03
CA PRO A 145 -6.34 12.11 23.87
C PRO A 145 -5.03 12.81 24.23
N GLY A 146 -5.04 13.74 25.19
CA GLY A 146 -3.83 14.43 25.64
C GLY A 146 -2.80 13.51 26.28
N ILE A 147 -3.25 12.48 27.01
CA ILE A 147 -2.36 11.50 27.64
C ILE A 147 -1.80 10.55 26.58
N ILE A 148 -2.63 10.08 25.65
CA ILE A 148 -2.19 9.27 24.52
C ILE A 148 -1.12 10.04 23.74
N ALA A 149 -1.39 11.31 23.41
CA ALA A 149 -0.49 12.15 22.63
C ALA A 149 0.90 12.29 23.28
N ALA A 150 0.95 12.46 24.59
CA ALA A 150 2.20 12.60 25.34
C ALA A 150 2.97 11.27 25.49
N ASN A 151 2.30 10.11 25.40
CA ASN A 151 2.91 8.80 25.57
C ASN A 151 3.29 8.11 24.25
N ILE A 152 2.90 8.64 23.09
CA ILE A 152 3.40 8.21 21.79
C ILE A 152 4.76 8.86 21.53
N LEU A 153 5.72 8.11 20.98
CA LEU A 153 7.05 8.62 20.68
C LEU A 153 7.33 8.52 19.16
N PRO A 154 7.78 9.63 18.54
CA PRO A 154 7.82 10.99 19.05
C PRO A 154 6.42 11.50 19.43
N PRO A 155 6.29 12.48 20.35
CA PRO A 155 4.97 12.97 20.79
C PRO A 155 4.14 13.49 19.63
N ILE A 156 2.85 13.15 19.63
CA ILE A 156 1.86 13.69 18.70
C ILE A 156 1.00 14.77 19.37
N THR A 157 0.23 15.50 18.60
CA THR A 157 -0.70 16.49 19.17
C THR A 157 -1.97 15.81 19.71
N PRO A 158 -2.66 16.42 20.71
CA PRO A 158 -3.97 15.93 21.15
C PRO A 158 -4.98 15.77 20.01
N THR A 159 -4.98 16.69 19.05
CA THR A 159 -5.83 16.62 17.84
C THR A 159 -5.52 15.38 17.01
N GLN A 160 -4.24 15.04 16.81
CA GLN A 160 -3.84 13.81 16.11
C GLN A 160 -4.28 12.55 16.85
N ALA A 161 -4.24 12.57 18.19
CA ALA A 161 -4.76 11.47 18.99
C ALA A 161 -6.28 11.33 18.86
N GLU A 162 -7.04 12.44 18.85
CA GLU A 162 -8.48 12.45 18.63
C GLU A 162 -8.86 11.92 17.23
N GLU A 163 -8.15 12.40 16.21
CA GLU A 163 -8.33 11.91 14.83
C GLU A 163 -8.04 10.41 14.73
N SER A 164 -7.01 9.93 15.45
CA SER A 164 -6.70 8.50 15.50
C SER A 164 -7.83 7.70 16.13
N ILE A 165 -8.34 8.13 17.28
CA ILE A 165 -9.47 7.49 17.97
C ILE A 165 -10.70 7.43 17.05
N LYS A 166 -11.04 8.54 16.40
CA LYS A 166 -12.17 8.60 15.46
C LYS A 166 -12.00 7.61 14.33
N LEU A 167 -10.82 7.58 13.70
CA LEU A 167 -10.50 6.66 12.61
C LEU A 167 -10.57 5.19 13.04
N LEU A 168 -10.04 4.87 14.23
CA LEU A 168 -10.05 3.52 14.78
C LEU A 168 -11.48 3.03 15.11
N LEU A 169 -12.36 3.93 15.55
CA LEU A 169 -13.80 3.65 15.74
C LEU A 169 -14.50 3.41 14.38
N GLU A 170 -14.23 4.26 13.38
CA GLU A 170 -14.76 4.10 12.02
C GLU A 170 -14.37 2.76 11.39
N LEU A 171 -13.16 2.28 11.69
CA LEU A 171 -12.65 0.98 11.25
C LEU A 171 -13.14 -0.21 12.08
N GLY A 172 -13.76 0.03 13.23
CA GLY A 172 -14.15 -1.02 14.17
C GLY A 172 -12.97 -1.69 14.89
N LEU A 173 -11.77 -1.08 14.86
CA LEU A 173 -10.58 -1.61 15.52
C LEU A 173 -10.61 -1.40 17.04
N ILE A 174 -11.31 -0.37 17.47
CA ILE A 174 -11.63 -0.12 18.87
C ILE A 174 -13.13 0.09 19.03
N LYS A 175 -13.62 -0.12 20.25
CA LYS A 175 -15.01 0.16 20.62
C LYS A 175 -15.06 0.96 21.91
N LYS A 176 -16.07 1.83 22.03
CA LYS A 176 -16.33 2.61 23.24
C LYS A 176 -16.92 1.70 24.32
N THR A 177 -16.45 1.89 25.56
CA THR A 177 -16.93 1.19 26.77
C THR A 177 -17.26 2.21 27.84
N ALA A 178 -17.85 1.78 28.95
CA ALA A 178 -18.11 2.66 30.10
C ALA A 178 -16.83 3.27 30.68
N SER A 179 -15.70 2.55 30.60
CA SER A 179 -14.38 2.97 31.12
C SER A 179 -13.47 3.63 30.06
N GLY A 180 -13.98 3.92 28.85
CA GLY A 180 -13.21 4.51 27.76
C GLY A 180 -13.27 3.70 26.47
N TYR A 181 -12.13 3.27 25.93
CA TYR A 181 -12.05 2.50 24.68
C TYR A 181 -11.32 1.18 24.93
N MET A 182 -11.66 0.15 24.18
CA MET A 182 -10.95 -1.13 24.17
C MET A 182 -10.71 -1.61 22.74
N VAL A 183 -9.65 -2.36 22.54
CA VAL A 183 -9.38 -3.04 21.25
C VAL A 183 -10.52 -4.01 20.96
N ALA A 184 -11.10 -3.88 19.78
CA ALA A 184 -12.20 -4.75 19.31
C ALA A 184 -11.68 -5.79 18.32
N GLU A 185 -10.63 -5.44 17.55
CA GLU A 185 -10.03 -6.29 16.54
C GLU A 185 -8.49 -6.13 16.61
N ARG A 186 -7.77 -7.24 16.63
CA ARG A 186 -6.29 -7.26 16.66
C ARG A 186 -5.65 -7.32 15.27
N HIS A 187 -6.45 -7.54 14.22
CA HIS A 187 -5.97 -7.67 12.85
C HIS A 187 -6.75 -6.77 11.90
N ILE A 188 -6.05 -6.12 10.97
CA ILE A 188 -6.68 -5.39 9.88
C ILE A 188 -6.70 -6.28 8.65
N TYR A 189 -7.90 -6.66 8.22
CA TYR A 189 -8.11 -7.33 6.94
C TYR A 189 -8.28 -6.29 5.84
N THR A 190 -7.28 -6.19 4.96
CA THR A 190 -7.29 -5.24 3.85
C THR A 190 -7.39 -6.01 2.53
N GLU A 191 -8.20 -5.53 1.60
CA GLU A 191 -8.18 -6.06 0.22
C GLU A 191 -6.77 -5.96 -0.38
N LYS A 192 -6.32 -6.99 -1.09
CA LYS A 192 -4.94 -7.11 -1.62
C LYS A 192 -4.45 -5.85 -2.35
N ASN A 193 -5.32 -5.18 -3.07
CA ASN A 193 -4.98 -3.99 -3.86
C ASN A 193 -4.85 -2.72 -2.99
N VAL A 194 -5.67 -2.55 -1.96
CA VAL A 194 -5.55 -1.48 -0.96
C VAL A 194 -4.29 -1.70 -0.13
N GLN A 195 -3.98 -2.96 0.19
CA GLN A 195 -2.77 -3.37 0.91
C GLN A 195 -1.49 -2.93 0.21
N ALA A 196 -1.34 -3.15 -1.10
CA ALA A 196 -0.11 -2.80 -1.81
C ALA A 196 0.17 -1.29 -1.84
N MET A 197 -0.88 -0.49 -1.90
CA MET A 197 -0.79 0.98 -1.91
C MET A 197 -0.56 1.56 -0.53
N ALA A 198 -1.37 1.11 0.42
CA ALA A 198 -1.26 1.48 1.81
C ALA A 198 0.11 1.07 2.38
N ALA A 199 0.64 -0.10 1.98
CA ALA A 199 1.96 -0.56 2.38
C ALA A 199 3.09 0.38 1.94
N ARG A 200 3.06 0.90 0.70
CA ARG A 200 4.07 1.86 0.23
C ARG A 200 4.08 3.13 1.06
N GLN A 201 2.90 3.69 1.33
CA GLN A 201 2.77 4.88 2.17
C GLN A 201 3.25 4.60 3.59
N HIS A 202 2.82 3.50 4.16
CA HIS A 202 3.17 3.11 5.52
C HIS A 202 4.69 2.89 5.68
N ILE A 203 5.32 2.19 4.72
CA ILE A 203 6.78 2.01 4.71
C ILE A 203 7.51 3.36 4.63
N HIS A 204 7.02 4.31 3.83
CA HIS A 204 7.62 5.64 3.75
C HIS A 204 7.48 6.41 5.07
N GLU A 205 6.29 6.40 5.68
CA GLU A 205 6.04 7.03 6.99
C GLU A 205 6.91 6.40 8.09
N LEU A 206 6.99 5.07 8.15
CA LEU A 206 7.83 4.38 9.12
C LEU A 206 9.32 4.59 8.89
N GLY A 207 9.78 4.69 7.64
CA GLY A 207 11.16 5.02 7.32
C GLY A 207 11.54 6.42 7.79
N SER A 208 10.66 7.40 7.57
CA SER A 208 10.85 8.77 8.05
C SER A 208 10.83 8.84 9.58
N LEU A 209 9.92 8.10 10.21
CA LEU A 209 9.86 7.97 11.67
C LEU A 209 11.15 7.37 12.24
N ALA A 210 11.68 6.31 11.62
CA ALA A 210 12.92 5.68 12.07
C ALA A 210 14.09 6.66 12.12
N MET A 211 14.22 7.53 11.10
CA MET A 211 15.26 8.57 11.10
C MET A 211 15.05 9.61 12.20
N GLN A 212 13.82 10.05 12.44
CA GLN A 212 13.50 10.98 13.52
C GLN A 212 13.78 10.39 14.90
N VAL A 213 13.40 9.13 15.12
CA VAL A 213 13.62 8.42 16.38
C VAL A 213 15.11 8.16 16.60
N PHE A 214 15.89 7.97 15.56
CA PHE A 214 17.35 7.82 15.66
C PHE A 214 18.01 9.00 16.35
N GLU A 215 17.57 10.22 16.07
CA GLU A 215 18.14 11.43 16.64
C GLU A 215 17.67 11.71 18.09
N THR A 216 16.50 11.21 18.47
CA THR A 216 15.81 11.65 19.72
C THR A 216 15.75 10.58 20.80
N THR A 217 15.96 9.30 20.48
CA THR A 217 15.84 8.19 21.44
C THR A 217 17.22 7.73 21.92
N PRO A 218 17.43 7.48 23.23
CA PRO A 218 18.66 6.94 23.77
C PRO A 218 19.07 5.60 23.13
N ALA A 219 20.36 5.34 23.02
CA ALA A 219 20.90 4.17 22.30
C ALA A 219 20.51 2.83 22.93
N ASP A 220 20.34 2.77 24.22
CA ASP A 220 19.89 1.60 24.98
C ASP A 220 18.40 1.25 24.79
N GLN A 221 17.62 2.17 24.21
CA GLN A 221 16.19 1.99 23.95
C GLN A 221 15.88 1.75 22.48
N ARG A 222 16.89 1.68 21.62
CA ARG A 222 16.73 1.50 20.17
C ARG A 222 17.81 0.58 19.62
N GLN A 223 17.52 -0.03 18.48
CA GLN A 223 18.51 -0.84 17.76
C GLN A 223 18.48 -0.48 16.28
N TYR A 224 19.64 -0.09 15.73
CA TYR A 224 19.83 0.20 14.32
C TYR A 224 21.00 -0.61 13.80
N ASN A 225 20.74 -1.39 12.76
CA ASN A 225 21.76 -2.21 12.11
C ASN A 225 21.76 -1.92 10.61
N ALA A 226 22.93 -1.92 10.02
CA ALA A 226 23.12 -1.84 8.59
C ALA A 226 24.09 -2.92 8.13
N LEU A 227 23.78 -3.60 7.05
CA LEU A 227 24.63 -4.58 6.40
C LEU A 227 24.67 -4.30 4.90
N MET A 228 25.85 -4.13 4.35
CA MET A 228 26.06 -3.95 2.91
C MET A 228 26.88 -5.12 2.38
N PHE A 229 26.40 -5.78 1.35
CA PHE A 229 27.01 -7.02 0.84
C PHE A 229 26.72 -7.22 -0.64
N SER A 230 27.56 -8.04 -1.29
CA SER A 230 27.32 -8.54 -2.63
C SER A 230 26.81 -9.97 -2.58
N ILE A 231 25.81 -10.32 -3.37
CA ILE A 231 25.20 -11.64 -3.36
C ILE A 231 24.58 -11.98 -4.73
N SER A 232 24.47 -13.25 -5.04
CA SER A 232 23.81 -13.75 -6.22
C SER A 232 22.28 -13.60 -6.14
N LYS A 233 21.57 -13.79 -7.26
CA LYS A 233 20.10 -13.80 -7.31
C LYS A 233 19.49 -14.86 -6.40
N ASP A 234 20.10 -16.05 -6.32
CA ASP A 234 19.61 -17.14 -5.47
C ASP A 234 19.88 -16.86 -3.99
N GLY A 235 21.03 -16.29 -3.69
CA GLY A 235 21.33 -15.79 -2.35
C GLY A 235 20.37 -14.69 -1.90
N PHE A 236 20.02 -13.75 -2.79
CA PHE A 236 19.01 -12.74 -2.51
C PHE A 236 17.64 -13.35 -2.17
N GLN A 237 17.22 -14.40 -2.90
CA GLN A 237 15.98 -15.11 -2.58
C GLN A 237 16.08 -15.80 -1.20
N SER A 238 17.20 -16.43 -0.90
CA SER A 238 17.45 -17.07 0.40
C SER A 238 17.36 -16.08 1.56
N ILE A 239 17.92 -14.86 1.40
CA ILE A 239 17.78 -13.80 2.42
C ILE A 239 16.31 -13.39 2.59
N LYS A 240 15.55 -13.22 1.51
CA LYS A 240 14.12 -12.88 1.60
C LYS A 240 13.33 -13.93 2.39
N ASP A 241 13.62 -15.20 2.17
CA ASP A 241 12.94 -16.29 2.87
C ASP A 241 13.33 -16.31 4.35
N ARG A 242 14.59 -16.05 4.68
CA ARG A 242 15.05 -15.89 6.08
C ARG A 242 14.39 -14.70 6.79
N ILE A 243 14.24 -13.57 6.10
CA ILE A 243 13.52 -12.41 6.66
C ILE A 243 12.08 -12.78 6.98
N ARG A 244 11.40 -13.55 6.11
CA ARG A 244 10.02 -14.02 6.38
C ARG A 244 9.95 -14.92 7.61
N SER A 245 10.82 -15.92 7.69
CA SER A 245 10.86 -16.83 8.85
C SER A 245 11.13 -16.05 10.14
N PHE A 246 12.08 -15.11 10.12
CA PHE A 246 12.36 -14.25 11.25
C PHE A 246 11.15 -13.41 11.68
N GLN A 247 10.38 -12.87 10.72
CA GLN A 247 9.15 -12.14 11.03
C GLN A 247 8.08 -13.05 11.67
N GLU A 248 8.01 -14.32 11.30
CA GLU A 248 7.12 -15.31 11.93
C GLU A 248 7.56 -15.63 13.36
N GLU A 249 8.84 -15.84 13.59
CA GLU A 249 9.42 -16.04 14.93
C GLU A 249 9.13 -14.84 15.85
N LEU A 250 9.26 -13.62 15.33
CA LEU A 250 8.95 -12.41 16.11
C LEU A 250 7.46 -12.32 16.47
N ARG A 251 6.55 -12.70 15.57
CA ARG A 251 5.11 -12.74 15.89
C ARG A 251 4.84 -13.71 17.04
N GLU A 252 5.46 -14.87 17.05
CA GLU A 252 5.33 -15.83 18.16
C GLU A 252 5.80 -15.26 19.49
N ILE A 253 6.89 -14.47 19.49
CA ILE A 253 7.38 -13.79 20.71
C ILE A 253 6.37 -12.76 21.17
N ILE A 254 5.87 -11.93 20.25
CA ILE A 254 4.88 -10.87 20.53
C ILE A 254 3.58 -11.48 21.06
N ASP A 255 3.10 -12.54 20.45
CA ASP A 255 1.82 -13.21 20.83
C ASP A 255 1.91 -13.88 22.22
N ARG A 256 3.11 -14.24 22.69
CA ARG A 256 3.34 -14.82 24.01
C ARG A 256 3.56 -13.77 25.11
N ASP A 257 3.84 -12.54 24.74
CA ASP A 257 4.01 -11.45 25.70
C ASP A 257 2.64 -10.90 26.11
N HIS A 258 2.34 -10.91 27.39
CA HIS A 258 1.10 -10.40 27.98
C HIS A 258 1.35 -9.29 29.01
N LYS A 259 2.54 -8.69 28.97
CA LYS A 259 2.95 -7.60 29.88
C LYS A 259 3.43 -6.38 29.08
N GLU A 260 2.75 -6.08 28.01
CA GLU A 260 3.08 -4.98 27.10
C GLU A 260 3.13 -3.65 27.87
N ASP A 261 4.24 -2.95 27.82
CA ASP A 261 4.47 -1.66 28.46
C ASP A 261 4.81 -0.53 27.47
N ARG A 262 5.22 -0.90 26.25
CA ARG A 262 5.65 0.05 25.22
C ARG A 262 5.29 -0.42 23.82
N VAL A 263 5.01 0.52 22.91
CA VAL A 263 4.88 0.24 21.47
C VAL A 263 6.25 0.33 20.81
N TYR A 264 6.64 -0.73 20.10
CA TYR A 264 7.84 -0.77 19.28
C TYR A 264 7.49 -0.87 17.81
N THR A 265 8.34 -0.30 16.97
CA THR A 265 8.25 -0.44 15.50
C THR A 265 9.53 -1.08 14.99
N LEU A 266 9.41 -2.19 14.29
CA LEU A 266 10.51 -2.79 13.53
C LEU A 266 10.28 -2.57 12.04
N THR A 267 11.26 -1.99 11.36
CA THR A 267 11.29 -1.86 9.89
C THR A 267 12.49 -2.60 9.33
N MET A 268 12.30 -3.30 8.23
CA MET A 268 13.36 -4.03 7.54
C MET A 268 13.25 -3.73 6.03
N GLN A 269 14.32 -3.20 5.44
CA GLN A 269 14.41 -2.90 4.02
C GLN A 269 15.58 -3.66 3.40
N LEU A 270 15.31 -4.38 2.31
CA LEU A 270 16.31 -5.05 1.48
C LEU A 270 16.18 -4.56 0.04
N PHE A 271 17.17 -3.84 -0.44
CA PHE A 271 17.14 -3.21 -1.76
C PHE A 271 18.53 -3.23 -2.44
N PRO A 272 18.57 -3.20 -3.78
CA PRO A 272 19.84 -3.18 -4.50
C PRO A 272 20.45 -1.77 -4.55
N ASN A 273 21.77 -1.68 -4.39
CA ASN A 273 22.56 -0.46 -4.55
C ASN A 273 23.38 -0.45 -5.86
N SER A 274 23.26 -1.49 -6.67
CA SER A 274 23.93 -1.59 -7.96
C SER A 274 22.99 -2.08 -9.05
N LYS A 275 23.35 -1.85 -10.30
CA LYS A 275 22.72 -2.51 -11.45
C LYS A 275 23.19 -3.97 -11.49
N VAL A 276 22.41 -4.83 -12.15
CA VAL A 276 22.85 -6.20 -12.46
C VAL A 276 24.01 -6.06 -13.45
N SER A 277 25.17 -6.67 -13.15
CA SER A 277 26.23 -6.84 -14.13
C SER A 277 25.75 -7.81 -15.20
N GLU A 278 25.81 -7.39 -16.45
CA GLU A 278 25.52 -8.22 -17.63
C GLU A 278 26.58 -9.32 -17.78
#